data_3685756e7d20622a26791bf155eee497
#
_entry.id   3685756e7d20622a26791bf155eee497
#
_cell.length_a   1.000
_cell.length_b   1.000
_cell.length_c   1.000
_cell.angle_alpha   90.00
_cell.angle_beta   90.00
_cell.angle_gamma   90.00
#
_symmetry.space_group_name_H-M   'P 1'
#
loop_
_entity.id
_entity.type
_entity.pdbx_description
1 polymer ?
#
loop_
_entity_poly.entity_id
_entity_poly.type
_entity_poly.pdbx_seq_one_letter_code
_entity_poly.pdbx_strand_id
1 'polypeptide(L)' 'MCLAIPALVKSINGHTAEVEAGGISRKISVCLTPDVKIGDYVLLHTGYAINVIDKAEAEETLELLREMVSQMD' A
#
# COMPACT_ATOMS: atom_id res chain seq x y z
N MET A 1 14.33 -5.85 8.37
CA MET A 1 13.09 -6.58 8.14
C MET A 1 12.16 -5.75 7.27
N CYS A 2 11.75 -6.31 6.16
CA CYS A 2 10.85 -5.60 5.25
C CYS A 2 9.41 -5.92 5.62
N LEU A 3 8.66 -4.87 5.96
CA LEU A 3 7.23 -5.02 6.22
C LEU A 3 6.50 -4.46 5.01
N ALA A 4 5.61 -5.27 4.43
CA ALA A 4 4.74 -4.80 3.37
C ALA A 4 3.64 -3.95 4.02
N ILE A 5 3.47 -2.73 3.52
CA ILE A 5 2.52 -1.77 4.07
C ILE A 5 1.40 -1.56 3.06
N PRO A 6 0.13 -1.69 3.47
CA PRO A 6 -0.98 -1.37 2.58
C PRO A 6 -1.01 0.12 2.25
N ALA A 7 -1.17 0.44 0.98
CA ALA A 7 -1.26 1.81 0.51
C ALA A 7 -2.44 1.95 -0.45
N LEU A 8 -3.12 3.08 -0.37
CA LEU A 8 -4.27 3.36 -1.22
C LEU A 8 -3.79 4.01 -2.52
N VAL A 9 -4.20 3.43 -3.64
CA VAL A 9 -3.85 3.98 -4.96
C VAL A 9 -4.72 5.20 -5.25
N LYS A 10 -4.08 6.34 -5.43
CA LYS A 10 -4.75 7.61 -5.69
C LYS A 10 -4.81 7.93 -7.18
N SER A 11 -3.76 7.63 -7.91
CA SER A 11 -3.73 7.87 -9.35
C SER A 11 -2.77 6.88 -10.00
N ILE A 12 -2.96 6.65 -11.29
CA ILE A 12 -2.14 5.72 -12.06
C ILE A 12 -1.73 6.42 -13.35
N ASN A 13 -0.44 6.30 -13.67
CA ASN A 13 0.10 6.87 -14.91
C ASN A 13 1.07 5.86 -15.51
N GLY A 14 0.59 5.05 -16.47
CA GLY A 14 1.39 3.99 -17.07
C GLY A 14 1.74 2.91 -16.04
N HIS A 15 3.03 2.71 -15.83
CA HIS A 15 3.52 1.73 -14.86
C HIS A 15 3.82 2.34 -13.49
N THR A 16 3.44 3.60 -13.31
CA THR A 16 3.68 4.33 -12.07
C THR A 16 2.34 4.71 -11.46
N ALA A 17 2.25 4.68 -10.15
CA ALA A 17 1.05 5.10 -9.43
C ALA A 17 1.44 5.97 -8.25
N GLU A 18 0.55 6.89 -7.91
CA GLU A 18 0.68 7.64 -6.68
C GLU A 18 -0.19 6.97 -5.63
N VAL A 19 0.40 6.66 -4.50
CA VAL A 19 -0.28 5.96 -3.41
C VAL A 19 -0.11 6.74 -2.12
N GLU A 20 -1.03 6.51 -1.19
CA GLU A 20 -0.99 7.14 0.13
C GLU A 20 -0.98 6.07 1.21
N ALA A 21 -0.07 6.21 2.16
CA ALA A 21 0.02 5.35 3.32
C ALA A 21 0.37 6.20 4.53
N GLY A 22 -0.46 6.14 5.58
CA GLY A 22 -0.21 6.89 6.81
C GLY A 22 -0.12 8.40 6.62
N GLY A 23 -0.87 8.95 5.66
CA GLY A 23 -0.87 10.39 5.37
C GLY A 23 0.28 10.84 4.48
N ILE A 24 1.12 9.92 4.02
CA ILE A 24 2.26 10.21 3.15
C ILE A 24 1.97 9.68 1.75
N SER A 25 2.12 10.55 0.75
CA SER A 25 1.94 10.16 -0.64
C SER A 25 3.29 9.84 -1.27
N ARG A 26 3.31 8.80 -2.08
CA ARG A 26 4.53 8.37 -2.79
C ARG A 26 4.20 7.90 -4.20
N LYS A 27 5.17 8.06 -5.09
CA LYS A 27 5.11 7.45 -6.40
C LYS A 27 5.82 6.11 -6.35
N ILE A 28 5.15 5.09 -6.86
CA ILE A 28 5.66 3.73 -6.85
C ILE A 28 5.48 3.08 -8.22
N SER A 29 6.18 1.99 -8.45
CA SER A 29 6.00 1.20 -9.66
C SER A 29 4.87 0.19 -9.45
N VAL A 30 3.98 0.06 -10.41
CA VAL A 30 2.91 -0.93 -10.42
C VAL A 30 3.10 -1.96 -11.53
N CYS A 31 4.32 -2.13 -12.01
CA CYS A 31 4.61 -3.07 -13.08
C CYS A 31 4.32 -4.53 -12.69
N LEU A 32 4.36 -4.84 -11.40
CA LEU A 32 4.06 -6.18 -10.88
C LEU A 32 2.57 -6.39 -10.64
N THR A 33 1.77 -5.32 -10.71
CA THR A 33 0.33 -5.37 -10.47
C THR A 33 -0.39 -4.65 -11.61
N PRO A 34 -0.34 -5.18 -12.83
CA PRO A 34 -0.86 -4.45 -14.00
C PRO A 34 -2.37 -4.23 -13.98
N ASP A 35 -3.09 -5.01 -13.19
CA ASP A 35 -4.56 -4.91 -13.11
C ASP A 35 -5.03 -3.97 -11.99
N VAL A 36 -4.12 -3.27 -11.33
CA VAL A 36 -4.45 -2.36 -10.24
C VAL A 36 -5.30 -1.20 -10.75
N LYS A 37 -6.24 -0.75 -9.92
CA LYS A 37 -7.14 0.36 -10.24
C LYS A 37 -7.08 1.43 -9.16
N ILE A 38 -7.47 2.64 -9.53
CA ILE A 38 -7.59 3.74 -8.57
C ILE A 38 -8.61 3.33 -7.50
N GLY A 39 -8.25 3.53 -6.25
CA GLY A 39 -9.07 3.13 -5.12
C GLY A 39 -8.71 1.77 -4.55
N ASP A 40 -7.87 1.02 -5.23
CA ASP A 40 -7.38 -0.27 -4.73
C ASP A 40 -6.31 -0.05 -3.67
N TYR A 41 -6.17 -1.03 -2.79
CA TYR A 41 -5.05 -1.08 -1.85
C TYR A 41 -3.99 -2.04 -2.38
N VAL A 42 -2.74 -1.65 -2.25
CA VAL A 42 -1.62 -2.47 -2.67
C VAL A 42 -0.63 -2.63 -1.52
N LEU A 43 0.07 -3.74 -1.50
CA LEU A 43 1.16 -3.94 -0.56
C LEU A 43 2.44 -3.41 -1.19
N LEU A 44 3.13 -2.52 -0.47
CA LEU A 44 4.36 -1.91 -0.94
C LEU A 44 5.58 -2.60 -0.37
N HIS A 45 6.60 -2.76 -1.20
CA HIS A 45 7.90 -3.27 -0.78
C HIS A 45 8.96 -2.65 -1.68
N THR A 46 9.89 -1.93 -1.10
CA THR A 46 11.03 -1.29 -1.79
C THR A 46 10.63 -0.45 -3.00
N GLY A 47 9.50 0.27 -2.91
CA GLY A 47 9.04 1.15 -3.99
C GLY A 47 8.22 0.47 -5.07
N TYR A 48 7.88 -0.82 -4.88
CA TYR A 48 7.05 -1.58 -5.82
C TYR A 48 5.77 -2.04 -5.14
N ALA A 49 4.67 -1.99 -5.90
CA ALA A 49 3.45 -2.66 -5.48
C ALA A 49 3.61 -4.15 -5.81
N ILE A 50 3.52 -4.99 -4.80
CA ILE A 50 3.73 -6.44 -4.98
C ILE A 50 2.44 -7.22 -5.03
N ASN A 51 1.35 -6.67 -4.50
CA ASN A 51 0.06 -7.35 -4.46
C ASN A 51 -1.07 -6.34 -4.33
N VAL A 52 -2.19 -6.66 -4.96
CA VAL A 52 -3.43 -5.90 -4.76
C VAL A 52 -4.22 -6.66 -3.69
N ILE A 53 -4.68 -5.95 -2.67
CA ILE A 53 -5.43 -6.55 -1.57
C ILE A 53 -6.79 -5.90 -1.43
N ASP A 54 -7.74 -6.61 -0.82
CA ASP A 54 -9.07 -6.08 -0.55
C ASP A 54 -9.01 -4.98 0.49
N LYS A 55 -9.95 -4.05 0.39
CA LYS A 55 -10.06 -2.95 1.35
C LYS A 55 -10.16 -3.47 2.80
N ALA A 56 -10.99 -4.48 3.02
CA ALA A 56 -11.17 -5.06 4.35
C ALA A 56 -9.87 -5.65 4.90
N GLU A 57 -9.14 -6.35 4.04
CA GLU A 57 -7.85 -6.93 4.40
C GLU A 57 -6.81 -5.85 4.70
N ALA A 58 -6.81 -4.78 3.89
CA ALA A 58 -5.91 -3.66 4.11
C ALA A 58 -6.18 -2.96 5.44
N GLU A 59 -7.45 -2.73 5.75
CA GLU A 59 -7.84 -2.09 7.01
C GLU A 59 -7.46 -2.92 8.22
N GLU A 60 -7.63 -4.23 8.13
CA GLU A 60 -7.24 -5.16 9.18
C GLU A 60 -5.73 -5.12 9.41
N THR A 61 -4.95 -5.14 8.34
CA THR A 61 -3.49 -5.07 8.43
C THR A 61 -3.04 -3.74 9.02
N LEU A 62 -3.63 -2.63 8.59
CA LEU A 62 -3.30 -1.31 9.12
C LEU A 62 -3.63 -1.20 10.60
N GLU A 63 -4.72 -1.79 11.03
CA GLU A 63 -5.11 -1.81 12.43
C GLU A 63 -4.11 -2.59 13.28
N LEU A 64 -3.67 -3.75 12.79
CA LEU A 64 -2.65 -4.55 13.47
C LEU A 64 -1.33 -3.78 13.58
N LEU A 65 -0.91 -3.10 12.53
CA LEU A 65 0.30 -2.29 12.54
C LEU A 65 0.19 -1.16 13.55
N ARG A 66 -0.98 -0.54 13.65
CA ARG A 66 -1.23 0.54 14.61
C ARG A 66 -1.12 0.03 16.03
N GLU A 67 -1.66 -1.15 16.30
CA GLU A 67 -1.56 -1.77 17.63
C GLU A 67 -0.12 -2.10 17.99
N MET A 68 0.64 -2.61 17.03
CA MET A 68 2.06 -2.93 17.24
C MET A 68 2.85 -1.68 17.61
N VAL A 69 2.61 -0.57 16.91
CA VAL A 69 3.28 0.70 17.18
C VAL A 69 2.91 1.21 18.58
N SER A 70 1.64 1.08 18.96
CA SER A 70 1.17 1.47 20.30
C SER A 70 1.88 0.70 21.40
N GLN A 71 2.18 -0.56 21.15
CA GLN A 71 2.81 -1.42 22.16
C GLN A 71 4.32 -1.25 22.25
N MET A 72 4.92 -0.60 21.28
CA MET A 72 6.36 -0.42 21.23
C MET A 72 6.88 0.78 22.03
N ASP A 73 6.03 1.52 22.61
CA ASP A 73 6.39 2.70 23.44
C ASP A 73 7.13 2.30 24.70
#